data_19ad14346201b68b53485d3d3ed514fa
#
_entry.id   19ad14346201b68b53485d3d3ed514fa
#
_cell.length_a   1.000
_cell.length_b   1.000
_cell.length_c   1.000
_cell.angle_alpha   90.00
_cell.angle_beta   90.00
_cell.angle_gamma   90.00
#
_symmetry.space_group_name_H-M   'P 1'
#
loop_
_entity.id
_entity.type
_entity.pdbx_description
1 polymer ?
#
loop_
_entity_poly.entity_id
_entity_poly.type
_entity_poly.pdbx_seq_one_letter_code
_entity_poly.pdbx_strand_id
1 'polypeptide(L)'
;MSLINTSLFSGLISLFIFSAPVAAFLDIESDEETEYEIDADEEKLPWAHDLLAESRQAACHGQPLVVMFGSATCPYCSVVRSLYMIPLMSDERYPGIISRELDIDSDQMVRDFSGKRVPMSALAAKHGVTLVPQVMVFGPDGKQAGEPLIGISNEDFYGFYLDQAINSGIEMVQSAGKSSSGAPNVSPGAYACD
;
A
#
# COMPACT_ATOMS: atom_id res chain seq x y z
N MET A 1 59.12 53.58 -48.53
CA MET A 1 59.85 54.28 -47.51
C MET A 1 59.66 53.49 -46.23
N SER A 2 60.74 52.81 -45.94
CA SER A 2 61.43 52.85 -44.60
C SER A 2 60.77 51.99 -43.55
N LEU A 3 61.36 51.14 -42.81
CA LEU A 3 62.67 50.53 -42.58
C LEU A 3 62.38 49.40 -41.57
N ILE A 4 62.83 48.23 -41.81
CA ILE A 4 63.68 47.31 -40.97
C ILE A 4 63.68 47.61 -39.47
N ASN A 5 63.30 46.59 -38.65
CA ASN A 5 64.23 46.23 -37.58
C ASN A 5 64.12 44.77 -37.18
N THR A 6 65.24 44.12 -37.29
CA THR A 6 65.58 42.77 -36.91
C THR A 6 65.93 42.80 -35.42
N SER A 7 65.45 41.90 -34.62
CA SER A 7 66.11 41.55 -33.38
C SER A 7 65.92 40.06 -33.05
N LEU A 8 66.98 39.36 -33.20
CA LEU A 8 67.24 38.00 -32.66
C LEU A 8 67.25 38.04 -31.14
N PHE A 9 66.49 37.18 -30.51
CA PHE A 9 66.86 36.73 -29.16
C PHE A 9 66.73 35.22 -29.05
N SER A 10 67.89 34.63 -28.98
CA SER A 10 68.20 33.27 -28.61
C SER A 10 67.83 33.05 -27.13
N GLY A 11 67.24 31.93 -26.79
CA GLY A 11 67.18 31.62 -25.36
C GLY A 11 66.34 30.42 -24.97
N LEU A 12 67.00 29.30 -24.83
CA LEU A 12 66.71 28.20 -23.87
C LEU A 12 65.34 27.48 -23.96
N ILE A 13 65.43 26.34 -24.56
CA ILE A 13 64.54 25.22 -24.38
C ILE A 13 64.73 24.70 -22.94
N SER A 14 63.79 25.02 -22.06
CA SER A 14 63.66 24.36 -20.74
C SER A 14 62.66 23.20 -20.84
N LEU A 15 63.23 22.01 -20.83
CA LEU A 15 62.51 20.76 -20.83
C LEU A 15 61.90 20.56 -19.44
N PHE A 16 60.66 21.05 -19.23
CA PHE A 16 59.90 20.67 -18.04
C PHE A 16 59.25 19.31 -18.30
N ILE A 17 59.91 18.28 -17.75
CA ILE A 17 59.29 16.96 -17.58
C ILE A 17 58.21 17.12 -16.49
N PHE A 18 56.97 17.29 -16.94
CA PHE A 18 55.81 17.28 -16.05
C PHE A 18 55.51 15.80 -15.71
N SER A 19 56.11 15.36 -14.60
CA SER A 19 55.76 14.07 -13.98
C SER A 19 54.37 14.29 -13.35
N ALA A 20 53.31 13.90 -14.05
CA ALA A 20 51.98 13.83 -13.48
C ALA A 20 51.90 12.60 -12.56
N PRO A 21 51.48 12.76 -11.31
CA PRO A 21 51.18 11.59 -10.48
C PRO A 21 49.93 10.90 -11.03
N VAL A 22 50.09 9.63 -11.43
CA VAL A 22 49.01 8.70 -11.68
C VAL A 22 48.41 8.29 -10.33
N ALA A 23 47.67 9.20 -9.71
CA ALA A 23 46.97 8.95 -8.48
C ALA A 23 45.63 9.73 -8.47
N ALA A 24 44.78 9.49 -9.46
CA ALA A 24 43.43 10.04 -9.45
C ALA A 24 42.56 9.17 -10.41
N PHE A 25 42.43 7.90 -10.10
CA PHE A 25 41.42 7.08 -10.76
C PHE A 25 40.93 5.98 -9.79
N LEU A 26 40.45 6.44 -8.63
CA LEU A 26 39.56 5.70 -7.74
C LEU A 26 38.64 6.73 -7.07
N ASP A 27 37.96 7.53 -7.89
CA ASP A 27 36.66 8.05 -7.46
C ASP A 27 35.68 6.87 -7.54
N ILE A 28 35.67 6.12 -6.46
CA ILE A 28 34.50 5.33 -6.12
C ILE A 28 33.44 6.39 -5.84
N GLU A 29 32.59 6.62 -6.82
CA GLU A 29 31.29 7.23 -6.57
C GLU A 29 30.65 6.36 -5.49
N SER A 30 30.71 6.85 -4.27
CA SER A 30 29.83 6.37 -3.21
C SER A 30 28.41 6.60 -3.74
N ASP A 31 27.75 5.49 -4.08
CA ASP A 31 26.32 5.50 -4.27
C ASP A 31 25.73 6.28 -3.10
N GLU A 32 25.20 7.47 -3.38
CA GLU A 32 24.31 8.16 -2.47
C GLU A 32 23.15 7.18 -2.25
N GLU A 33 23.23 6.42 -1.16
CA GLU A 33 22.04 5.85 -0.57
C GLU A 33 21.13 7.05 -0.31
N THR A 34 20.21 7.29 -1.23
CA THR A 34 19.10 8.19 -1.00
C THR A 34 18.34 7.58 0.17
N GLU A 35 18.70 8.03 1.37
CA GLU A 35 17.92 7.82 2.57
C GLU A 35 16.55 8.44 2.25
N TYR A 36 15.62 7.57 1.88
CA TYR A 36 14.24 7.95 1.63
C TYR A 36 13.67 8.37 2.99
N GLU A 37 13.75 9.67 3.28
CA GLU A 37 13.06 10.26 4.42
C GLU A 37 11.56 10.04 4.17
N ILE A 38 10.99 9.07 4.90
CA ILE A 38 9.55 8.86 4.95
C ILE A 38 8.97 10.07 5.65
N ASP A 39 8.40 10.98 4.87
CA ASP A 39 7.70 12.15 5.38
C ASP A 39 6.64 11.69 6.41
N ALA A 40 6.66 12.30 7.58
CA ALA A 40 5.77 11.95 8.71
C ALA A 40 4.29 12.28 8.44
N ASP A 41 3.97 12.80 7.26
CA ASP A 41 2.62 13.10 6.76
C ASP A 41 2.11 12.02 5.77
N GLU A 42 2.79 10.86 5.69
CA GLU A 42 2.34 9.76 4.85
C GLU A 42 0.95 9.31 5.33
N GLU A 43 -0.02 9.40 4.43
CA GLU A 43 -1.39 8.94 4.67
C GLU A 43 -1.36 7.48 5.15
N LYS A 44 -1.75 7.27 6.41
CA LYS A 44 -1.69 5.93 7.02
C LYS A 44 -2.96 5.17 6.71
N LEU A 45 -2.81 3.89 6.40
CA LEU A 45 -3.97 3.01 6.34
C LEU A 45 -4.64 2.94 7.73
N PRO A 46 -5.92 3.32 7.86
CA PRO A 46 -6.59 3.32 9.15
C PRO A 46 -6.71 1.93 9.77
N TRP A 47 -6.53 1.84 11.08
CA TRP A 47 -6.78 0.62 11.82
C TRP A 47 -8.27 0.26 11.80
N ALA A 48 -8.58 -1.02 11.75
CA ALA A 48 -9.93 -1.50 11.96
C ALA A 48 -10.35 -1.29 13.42
N HIS A 49 -11.56 -0.78 13.63
CA HIS A 49 -12.15 -0.58 14.96
C HIS A 49 -13.43 -1.39 15.17
N ASP A 50 -14.29 -1.43 14.17
CA ASP A 50 -15.57 -2.14 14.20
C ASP A 50 -15.87 -2.71 12.80
N LEU A 51 -15.43 -3.95 12.56
CA LEU A 51 -15.58 -4.58 11.25
C LEU A 51 -17.04 -4.74 10.82
N LEU A 52 -17.96 -4.93 11.80
CA LEU A 52 -19.37 -5.03 11.50
C LEU A 52 -19.95 -3.70 11.01
N ALA A 53 -19.62 -2.60 11.70
CA ALA A 53 -20.07 -1.27 11.31
C ALA A 53 -19.43 -0.84 9.98
N GLU A 54 -18.11 -1.01 9.85
CA GLU A 54 -17.35 -0.64 8.66
C GLU A 54 -17.78 -1.42 7.41
N SER A 55 -18.06 -2.73 7.54
CA SER A 55 -18.55 -3.53 6.41
C SER A 55 -19.96 -3.09 5.95
N ARG A 56 -20.82 -2.73 6.89
CA ARG A 56 -22.15 -2.22 6.58
C ARG A 56 -22.09 -0.83 5.95
N GLN A 57 -21.22 0.03 6.46
CA GLN A 57 -21.00 1.36 5.90
C GLN A 57 -20.47 1.26 4.45
N ALA A 58 -19.50 0.40 4.16
CA ALA A 58 -19.03 0.16 2.80
C ALA A 58 -20.19 -0.33 1.90
N ALA A 59 -21.02 -1.26 2.42
CA ALA A 59 -22.16 -1.78 1.68
C ALA A 59 -23.23 -0.72 1.36
N CYS A 60 -23.34 0.35 2.13
CA CYS A 60 -24.20 1.50 1.78
C CYS A 60 -23.79 2.17 0.47
N HIS A 61 -22.53 2.10 0.12
CA HIS A 61 -21.98 2.60 -1.14
C HIS A 61 -21.88 1.50 -2.22
N GLY A 62 -22.42 0.30 -1.95
CA GLY A 62 -22.33 -0.84 -2.85
C GLY A 62 -20.95 -1.49 -2.87
N GLN A 63 -20.10 -1.17 -1.89
CA GLN A 63 -18.70 -1.61 -1.80
C GLN A 63 -18.51 -2.66 -0.70
N PRO A 64 -17.53 -3.56 -0.85
CA PRO A 64 -17.09 -4.44 0.24
C PRO A 64 -16.15 -3.70 1.20
N LEU A 65 -15.90 -4.33 2.36
CA LEU A 65 -14.80 -3.94 3.25
C LEU A 65 -13.53 -4.68 2.85
N VAL A 66 -12.41 -3.96 2.69
CA VAL A 66 -11.10 -4.53 2.39
C VAL A 66 -10.23 -4.44 3.63
N VAL A 67 -9.69 -5.58 4.07
CA VAL A 67 -8.87 -5.65 5.28
C VAL A 67 -7.51 -6.23 4.96
N MET A 68 -6.46 -5.48 5.30
CA MET A 68 -5.08 -5.93 5.27
C MET A 68 -4.69 -6.42 6.66
N PHE A 69 -4.24 -7.66 6.75
CA PHE A 69 -3.56 -8.19 7.93
C PHE A 69 -2.06 -7.98 7.73
N GLY A 70 -1.45 -7.28 8.67
CA GLY A 70 -0.04 -6.91 8.63
C GLY A 70 0.64 -7.11 9.97
N SER A 71 1.92 -6.75 10.05
CA SER A 71 2.72 -6.70 11.25
C SER A 71 3.72 -5.55 11.16
N ALA A 72 4.06 -4.95 12.29
CA ALA A 72 5.02 -3.85 12.35
C ALA A 72 6.43 -4.25 11.87
N THR A 73 6.76 -5.53 11.91
CA THR A 73 8.07 -6.06 11.51
C THR A 73 8.11 -6.61 10.08
N CYS A 74 7.03 -6.46 9.31
CA CYS A 74 6.88 -7.02 7.99
C CYS A 74 7.22 -6.00 6.90
N PRO A 75 8.37 -6.09 6.22
CA PRO A 75 8.77 -5.12 5.20
C PRO A 75 7.84 -5.11 3.99
N TYR A 76 7.31 -6.28 3.58
CA TYR A 76 6.36 -6.36 2.47
C TYR A 76 4.98 -5.79 2.80
N CYS A 77 4.65 -5.65 4.08
CA CYS A 77 3.41 -5.01 4.50
C CYS A 77 3.42 -3.52 4.17
N SER A 78 4.57 -2.84 4.28
CA SER A 78 4.70 -1.44 3.88
C SER A 78 4.46 -1.27 2.39
N VAL A 79 4.98 -2.17 1.55
CA VAL A 79 4.78 -2.15 0.09
C VAL A 79 3.30 -2.27 -0.26
N VAL A 80 2.60 -3.29 0.29
CA VAL A 80 1.17 -3.49 0.01
C VAL A 80 0.34 -2.31 0.53
N ARG A 81 0.67 -1.79 1.71
CA ARG A 81 -0.01 -0.63 2.29
C ARG A 81 0.09 0.60 1.39
N SER A 82 1.32 0.98 1.00
CA SER A 82 1.58 2.22 0.27
C SER A 82 1.14 2.15 -1.19
N LEU A 83 1.37 1.02 -1.87
CA LEU A 83 1.11 0.92 -3.31
C LEU A 83 -0.33 0.53 -3.65
N TYR A 84 -1.05 -0.12 -2.73
CA TYR A 84 -2.38 -0.65 -3.05
C TYR A 84 -3.47 -0.22 -2.07
N MET A 85 -3.24 -0.35 -0.75
CA MET A 85 -4.32 -0.19 0.22
C MET A 85 -4.67 1.28 0.48
N ILE A 86 -3.67 2.17 0.54
CA ILE A 86 -3.87 3.60 0.71
C ILE A 86 -4.46 4.22 -0.55
N PRO A 87 -3.91 4.02 -1.76
CA PRO A 87 -4.50 4.53 -2.99
C PRO A 87 -5.94 4.04 -3.24
N LEU A 88 -6.27 2.82 -2.78
CA LEU A 88 -7.61 2.27 -2.93
C LEU A 88 -8.68 3.15 -2.26
N MET A 89 -8.37 3.83 -1.16
CA MET A 89 -9.35 4.67 -0.43
C MET A 89 -9.80 5.91 -1.23
N SER A 90 -9.01 6.34 -2.20
CA SER A 90 -9.32 7.47 -3.10
C SER A 90 -9.56 7.05 -4.56
N ASP A 91 -9.66 5.75 -4.83
CA ASP A 91 -9.85 5.23 -6.18
C ASP A 91 -11.27 5.48 -6.67
N GLU A 92 -11.39 6.29 -7.74
CA GLU A 92 -12.67 6.65 -8.34
C GLU A 92 -13.45 5.44 -8.91
N ARG A 93 -12.79 4.30 -9.13
CA ARG A 93 -13.43 3.06 -9.56
C ARG A 93 -14.28 2.42 -8.46
N TYR A 94 -13.96 2.74 -7.19
CA TYR A 94 -14.58 2.13 -6.01
C TYR A 94 -15.06 3.20 -5.01
N PRO A 95 -15.98 4.09 -5.39
CA PRO A 95 -16.42 5.20 -4.56
C PRO A 95 -17.05 4.70 -3.26
N GLY A 96 -16.51 5.16 -2.13
CA GLY A 96 -16.98 4.77 -0.81
C GLY A 96 -16.46 3.42 -0.30
N ILE A 97 -15.46 2.83 -0.96
CA ILE A 97 -14.78 1.65 -0.44
C ILE A 97 -14.10 1.95 0.90
N ILE A 98 -14.13 1.00 1.79
CA ILE A 98 -13.44 1.12 3.08
C ILE A 98 -12.28 0.13 3.12
N SER A 99 -11.10 0.66 3.38
CA SER A 99 -9.86 -0.10 3.53
C SER A 99 -9.34 0.04 4.97
N ARG A 100 -8.94 -1.06 5.60
CA ARG A 100 -8.48 -1.10 7.00
C ARG A 100 -7.28 -2.01 7.17
N GLU A 101 -6.53 -1.75 8.24
CA GLU A 101 -5.42 -2.60 8.67
C GLU A 101 -5.73 -3.27 10.01
N LEU A 102 -5.25 -4.50 10.17
CA LEU A 102 -5.21 -5.28 11.41
C LEU A 102 -3.79 -5.77 11.64
N ASP A 103 -3.25 -5.53 12.84
CA ASP A 103 -1.94 -6.05 13.23
C ASP A 103 -2.12 -7.44 13.88
N ILE A 104 -1.53 -8.47 13.28
CA ILE A 104 -1.65 -9.84 13.73
C ILE A 104 -0.95 -10.12 15.07
N ASP A 105 -0.06 -9.24 15.48
CA ASP A 105 0.72 -9.36 16.72
C ASP A 105 0.13 -8.50 17.85
N SER A 106 -0.93 -7.71 17.56
CA SER A 106 -1.48 -6.74 18.49
C SER A 106 -2.62 -7.31 19.35
N ASP A 107 -2.56 -7.01 20.66
CA ASP A 107 -3.66 -7.25 21.60
C ASP A 107 -4.68 -6.09 21.63
N GLN A 108 -4.54 -5.10 20.75
CA GLN A 108 -5.53 -4.04 20.62
C GLN A 108 -6.90 -4.63 20.27
N MET A 109 -7.93 -4.14 20.97
CA MET A 109 -9.29 -4.66 20.82
C MET A 109 -9.99 -4.07 19.61
N VAL A 110 -10.50 -4.95 18.76
CA VAL A 110 -11.36 -4.64 17.62
C VAL A 110 -12.72 -5.31 17.81
N ARG A 111 -13.79 -4.74 17.25
CA ARG A 111 -15.10 -5.39 17.20
C ARG A 111 -15.18 -6.26 15.93
N ASP A 112 -15.41 -7.57 16.11
CA ASP A 112 -15.53 -8.50 14.99
C ASP A 112 -16.89 -8.39 14.27
N PHE A 113 -17.07 -9.15 13.20
CA PHE A 113 -18.34 -9.18 12.43
C PHE A 113 -19.55 -9.70 13.23
N SER A 114 -19.35 -10.32 14.38
CA SER A 114 -20.44 -10.71 15.30
C SER A 114 -20.75 -9.64 16.33
N GLY A 115 -20.04 -8.52 16.32
CA GLY A 115 -20.16 -7.44 17.29
C GLY A 115 -19.41 -7.68 18.60
N LYS A 116 -18.61 -8.76 18.71
CA LYS A 116 -17.81 -9.05 19.89
C LYS A 116 -16.47 -8.28 19.82
N ARG A 117 -16.02 -7.80 20.98
CA ARG A 117 -14.67 -7.24 21.10
C ARG A 117 -13.67 -8.37 21.33
N VAL A 118 -12.69 -8.44 20.44
CA VAL A 118 -11.61 -9.44 20.46
C VAL A 118 -10.28 -8.76 20.18
N PRO A 119 -9.14 -9.32 20.63
CA PRO A 119 -7.83 -8.85 20.19
C PRO A 119 -7.66 -8.99 18.69
N MET A 120 -6.92 -8.08 18.05
CA MET A 120 -6.61 -8.16 16.61
C MET A 120 -5.89 -9.48 16.29
N SER A 121 -4.95 -9.91 17.14
CA SER A 121 -4.24 -11.19 17.01
C SER A 121 -5.18 -12.40 17.01
N ALA A 122 -6.16 -12.41 17.90
CA ALA A 122 -7.15 -13.48 17.97
C ALA A 122 -8.08 -13.49 16.75
N LEU A 123 -8.41 -12.30 16.22
CA LEU A 123 -9.21 -12.17 15.00
C LEU A 123 -8.44 -12.67 13.77
N ALA A 124 -7.16 -12.32 13.64
CA ALA A 124 -6.29 -12.84 12.59
C ALA A 124 -6.21 -14.37 12.63
N ALA A 125 -6.00 -14.96 13.80
CA ALA A 125 -5.99 -16.40 13.98
C ALA A 125 -7.34 -17.05 13.60
N LYS A 126 -8.48 -16.42 13.96
CA LYS A 126 -9.84 -16.88 13.58
C LYS A 126 -10.02 -16.95 12.06
N HIS A 127 -9.42 -16.02 11.32
CA HIS A 127 -9.44 -15.98 9.86
C HIS A 127 -8.34 -16.82 9.21
N GLY A 128 -7.55 -17.57 9.99
CA GLY A 128 -6.50 -18.46 9.48
C GLY A 128 -5.30 -17.69 8.92
N VAL A 129 -5.09 -16.44 9.33
CA VAL A 129 -3.94 -15.64 8.87
C VAL A 129 -2.68 -16.15 9.55
N THR A 130 -1.76 -16.70 8.75
CA THR A 130 -0.48 -17.24 9.21
C THR A 130 0.72 -16.59 8.53
N LEU A 131 0.47 -15.88 7.45
CA LEU A 131 1.46 -15.14 6.66
C LEU A 131 0.95 -13.72 6.39
N VAL A 132 1.85 -12.75 6.43
CA VAL A 132 1.56 -11.34 6.15
C VAL A 132 2.52 -10.79 5.08
N PRO A 133 2.12 -9.80 4.29
CA PRO A 133 0.78 -9.20 4.25
C PRO A 133 -0.26 -10.20 3.74
N GLN A 134 -1.48 -10.13 4.26
CA GLN A 134 -2.61 -10.86 3.70
C GLN A 134 -3.78 -9.90 3.56
N VAL A 135 -4.38 -9.81 2.37
CA VAL A 135 -5.54 -8.96 2.12
C VAL A 135 -6.76 -9.84 1.88
N MET A 136 -7.83 -9.53 2.59
CA MET A 136 -9.13 -10.17 2.48
C MET A 136 -10.22 -9.14 2.20
N VAL A 137 -11.20 -9.53 1.42
CA VAL A 137 -12.38 -8.73 1.11
C VAL A 137 -13.59 -9.34 1.78
N PHE A 138 -14.43 -8.51 2.41
CA PHE A 138 -15.57 -8.97 3.19
C PHE A 138 -16.87 -8.29 2.74
N GLY A 139 -17.93 -9.07 2.66
CA GLY A 139 -19.28 -8.57 2.52
C GLY A 139 -19.84 -8.01 3.85
N PRO A 140 -21.07 -7.45 3.81
CA PRO A 140 -21.70 -6.79 4.96
C PRO A 140 -22.05 -7.72 6.13
N ASP A 141 -22.06 -9.01 5.89
CA ASP A 141 -22.30 -10.08 6.90
C ASP A 141 -20.99 -10.72 7.40
N GLY A 142 -19.84 -10.16 7.00
CA GLY A 142 -18.53 -10.66 7.40
C GLY A 142 -18.08 -11.93 6.67
N LYS A 143 -18.80 -12.34 5.62
CA LYS A 143 -18.34 -13.42 4.76
C LYS A 143 -17.24 -12.91 3.85
N GLN A 144 -16.18 -13.72 3.72
CA GLN A 144 -15.09 -13.44 2.80
C GLN A 144 -15.58 -13.60 1.36
N ALA A 145 -15.20 -12.65 0.51
CA ALA A 145 -15.41 -12.66 -0.94
C ALA A 145 -14.10 -13.00 -1.65
N GLY A 146 -14.14 -13.97 -2.53
CA GLY A 146 -12.96 -14.41 -3.28
C GLY A 146 -11.88 -15.07 -2.43
N GLU A 147 -10.74 -15.32 -3.04
CA GLU A 147 -9.57 -15.87 -2.37
C GLU A 147 -8.76 -14.76 -1.71
N PRO A 148 -8.13 -15.02 -0.55
CA PRO A 148 -7.25 -14.05 0.09
C PRO A 148 -5.98 -13.83 -0.75
N LEU A 149 -5.51 -12.59 -0.80
CA LEU A 149 -4.21 -12.28 -1.38
C LEU A 149 -3.14 -12.47 -0.30
N ILE A 150 -2.25 -13.45 -0.46
CA ILE A 150 -1.24 -13.81 0.53
C ILE A 150 0.14 -13.43 0.00
N GLY A 151 0.84 -12.57 0.75
CA GLY A 151 2.14 -12.04 0.35
C GLY A 151 2.03 -11.10 -0.83
N ILE A 152 3.19 -10.79 -1.43
CA ILE A 152 3.31 -10.07 -2.69
C ILE A 152 4.36 -10.81 -3.54
N SER A 153 3.91 -11.78 -4.33
CA SER A 153 4.81 -12.60 -5.14
C SER A 153 5.10 -11.99 -6.51
N ASN A 154 4.21 -11.12 -7.00
CA ASN A 154 4.38 -10.39 -8.26
C ASN A 154 3.63 -9.06 -8.18
N GLU A 155 4.40 -7.97 -8.07
CA GLU A 155 3.84 -6.60 -7.96
C GLU A 155 3.04 -6.21 -9.20
N ASP A 156 3.47 -6.61 -10.40
CA ASP A 156 2.79 -6.24 -11.65
C ASP A 156 1.36 -6.77 -11.74
N PHE A 157 1.06 -7.87 -11.07
CA PHE A 157 -0.27 -8.50 -11.10
C PHE A 157 -1.06 -8.34 -9.80
N TYR A 158 -0.45 -7.80 -8.74
CA TYR A 158 -1.12 -7.68 -7.45
C TYR A 158 -2.41 -6.85 -7.54
N GLY A 159 -2.33 -5.70 -8.21
CA GLY A 159 -3.50 -4.84 -8.43
C GLY A 159 -4.64 -5.56 -9.18
N PHE A 160 -4.32 -6.37 -10.17
CA PHE A 160 -5.31 -7.16 -10.90
C PHE A 160 -6.04 -8.17 -9.99
N TYR A 161 -5.31 -8.88 -9.13
CA TYR A 161 -5.93 -9.82 -8.19
C TYR A 161 -6.73 -9.11 -7.10
N LEU A 162 -6.27 -7.93 -6.65
CA LEU A 162 -7.01 -7.10 -5.72
C LEU A 162 -8.34 -6.64 -6.34
N ASP A 163 -8.32 -6.15 -7.58
CA ASP A 163 -9.51 -5.76 -8.32
C ASP A 163 -10.49 -6.95 -8.47
N GLN A 164 -10.01 -8.15 -8.75
CA GLN A 164 -10.85 -9.35 -8.82
C GLN A 164 -11.53 -9.66 -7.47
N ALA A 165 -10.78 -9.59 -6.37
CA ALA A 165 -11.34 -9.82 -5.04
C ALA A 165 -12.39 -8.77 -4.67
N ILE A 166 -12.13 -7.49 -4.98
CA ILE A 166 -13.08 -6.39 -4.76
C ILE A 166 -14.35 -6.61 -5.59
N ASN A 167 -14.22 -6.94 -6.86
CA ASN A 167 -15.38 -7.20 -7.72
C ASN A 167 -16.25 -8.38 -7.19
N SER A 168 -15.61 -9.44 -6.70
CA SER A 168 -16.33 -10.54 -6.03
C SER A 168 -17.07 -10.05 -4.78
N GLY A 169 -16.48 -9.12 -4.03
CA GLY A 169 -17.12 -8.48 -2.89
C GLY A 169 -18.32 -7.60 -3.29
N ILE A 170 -18.19 -6.83 -4.37
CA ILE A 170 -19.28 -6.02 -4.91
C ILE A 170 -20.48 -6.91 -5.32
N GLU A 171 -20.22 -8.02 -5.98
CA GLU A 171 -21.27 -8.99 -6.34
C GLU A 171 -21.96 -9.56 -5.09
N MET A 172 -21.20 -9.84 -4.04
CA MET A 172 -21.73 -10.30 -2.75
C MET A 172 -22.63 -9.24 -2.11
N VAL A 173 -22.21 -7.98 -2.06
CA VAL A 173 -23.00 -6.84 -1.53
C VAL A 173 -24.30 -6.68 -2.31
N GLN A 174 -24.24 -6.71 -3.64
CA GLN A 174 -25.44 -6.61 -4.51
C GLN A 174 -26.42 -7.76 -4.30
N SER A 175 -25.90 -8.97 -4.09
CA SER A 175 -26.72 -10.15 -3.83
C SER A 175 -27.42 -10.10 -2.47
N ALA A 176 -26.72 -9.61 -1.44
CA ALA A 176 -27.28 -9.39 -0.12
C ALA A 176 -28.41 -8.35 -0.14
N GLY A 177 -28.25 -7.26 -0.91
CA GLY A 177 -29.28 -6.25 -1.11
C GLY A 177 -30.55 -6.79 -1.79
N LYS A 178 -30.42 -7.72 -2.74
CA LYS A 178 -31.57 -8.35 -3.42
C LYS A 178 -32.33 -9.32 -2.52
N SER A 179 -31.62 -10.06 -1.67
CA SER A 179 -32.23 -11.02 -0.74
C SER A 179 -33.06 -10.35 0.35
N SER A 180 -32.72 -9.11 0.74
CA SER A 180 -33.48 -8.34 1.72
C SER A 180 -34.77 -7.73 1.15
N SER A 181 -34.90 -7.59 -0.17
CA SER A 181 -36.10 -7.06 -0.83
C SER A 181 -37.27 -8.03 -0.88
N GLY A 182 -37.07 -9.30 -0.53
CA GLY A 182 -38.12 -10.36 -0.50
C GLY A 182 -38.78 -10.58 0.87
N ALA A 183 -38.30 -9.98 1.92
CA ALA A 183 -38.89 -10.01 3.25
C ALA A 183 -39.86 -8.83 3.43
N PRO A 184 -41.12 -9.05 3.89
CA PRO A 184 -42.18 -8.05 3.82
C PRO A 184 -42.00 -6.85 4.77
N ASN A 185 -40.81 -6.61 5.32
CA ASN A 185 -40.56 -5.47 6.21
C ASN A 185 -39.08 -5.04 6.40
N VAL A 186 -38.21 -5.36 5.45
CA VAL A 186 -36.85 -4.81 5.45
C VAL A 186 -36.68 -3.97 4.19
N SER A 187 -36.80 -2.64 4.36
CA SER A 187 -36.52 -1.66 3.30
C SER A 187 -35.14 -1.92 2.68
N PRO A 188 -34.96 -1.69 1.36
CA PRO A 188 -33.63 -1.58 0.76
C PRO A 188 -32.95 -0.36 1.40
N GLY A 189 -32.03 -0.63 2.32
CA GLY A 189 -31.45 0.35 3.23
C GLY A 189 -31.32 -0.21 4.65
N ALA A 190 -31.31 -1.54 4.83
CA ALA A 190 -31.18 -2.22 6.13
C ALA A 190 -29.85 -1.96 6.84
N TYR A 191 -28.94 -1.23 6.19
CA TYR A 191 -27.76 -0.65 6.83
C TYR A 191 -28.07 0.83 7.02
N ALA A 192 -28.05 1.33 8.27
CA ALA A 192 -28.17 2.75 8.53
C ALA A 192 -26.99 3.45 7.84
N CYS A 193 -27.28 4.05 6.71
CA CYS A 193 -26.37 4.85 5.94
C CYS A 193 -26.60 6.30 6.40
N ASP A 194 -25.89 6.72 7.44
CA ASP A 194 -25.87 8.10 7.95
C ASP A 194 -24.77 8.91 7.27
#